data_fa728c614dfd1745c8b5b8199008fbbe
#
_entry.id   fa728c614dfd1745c8b5b8199008fbbe
#
_cell.length_a   1.000
_cell.length_b   1.000
_cell.length_c   1.000
_cell.angle_alpha   90.00
_cell.angle_beta   90.00
_cell.angle_gamma   90.00
#
_symmetry.space_group_name_H-M   'P 1'
#
loop_
_entity.id
_entity.type
_entity.pdbx_description
1 polymer ?
#
loop_
_entity_poly.entity_id
_entity_poly.type
_entity_poly.pdbx_seq_one_letter_code
_entity_poly.pdbx_strand_id
1 'polypeptide(L)'
;LQGNPEETPALLADMLIGVTNFFRDREAFEALERDIIPVLFEQKLATDDRALRVWAAACSTGEEAYSLAMLLTDQAAHSGVDIQTQLFATDIDDRALETARAGVYPEAIVTDVTPARLRQYFVKDQNQLRLQKELRERILFARHNILRDPPFSRLDLISCRNLMIYLDRDIQIEVLRMFHFALNPGGYLFLGSSETADVCSQLFTAVDKKNRIYRAKEVGSSLRRAPLGPVHGFTLSTPPRPPFSEPHRRHRKFSFADVHQRALEQYAPPSVIVN
;
A
#
# COMPACT_ATOMS: atom_id res chain seq x y z
N LEU A 1 21.00 21.58 -10.42
CA LEU A 1 21.02 20.38 -9.55
C LEU A 1 22.33 20.16 -8.75
N GLN A 2 23.42 20.82 -9.06
CA GLN A 2 24.70 20.68 -8.31
C GLN A 2 24.85 21.69 -7.17
N GLY A 3 23.89 22.56 -6.93
CA GLY A 3 24.04 23.68 -6.01
C GLY A 3 23.18 23.66 -4.74
N ASN A 4 22.09 22.90 -4.69
CA ASN A 4 21.20 22.91 -3.53
C ASN A 4 20.60 21.50 -3.26
N PRO A 5 21.09 20.78 -2.23
CA PRO A 5 20.59 19.45 -1.90
C PRO A 5 19.11 19.45 -1.42
N GLU A 6 18.57 20.58 -0.99
CA GLU A 6 17.16 20.71 -0.57
C GLU A 6 16.20 20.87 -1.76
N GLU A 7 16.68 21.29 -2.93
CA GLU A 7 15.86 21.36 -4.15
C GLU A 7 15.56 19.99 -4.76
N THR A 8 16.41 19.00 -4.51
CA THR A 8 16.23 17.67 -5.07
C THR A 8 14.97 16.97 -4.56
N PRO A 9 14.65 16.99 -3.25
CA PRO A 9 13.37 16.46 -2.74
C PRO A 9 12.15 17.26 -3.23
N ALA A 10 12.27 18.58 -3.32
CA ALA A 10 11.18 19.43 -3.80
C ALA A 10 10.87 19.16 -5.29
N LEU A 11 11.91 19.08 -6.11
CA LEU A 11 11.77 18.74 -7.53
C LEU A 11 11.22 17.32 -7.74
N LEU A 12 11.65 16.36 -6.91
CA LEU A 12 11.11 15.00 -6.95
C LEU A 12 9.62 14.98 -6.59
N ALA A 13 9.22 15.75 -5.58
CA ALA A 13 7.81 15.89 -5.20
C ALA A 13 6.98 16.54 -6.31
N ASP A 14 7.52 17.55 -7.00
CA ASP A 14 6.87 18.21 -8.15
C ASP A 14 6.80 17.30 -9.39
N MET A 15 7.72 16.35 -9.53
CA MET A 15 7.71 15.36 -10.62
C MET A 15 6.77 14.18 -10.35
N LEU A 16 6.39 13.94 -9.11
CA LEU A 16 5.38 12.94 -8.77
C LEU A 16 4.01 13.47 -9.22
N ILE A 17 3.55 12.98 -10.37
CA ILE A 17 2.21 13.33 -10.88
C ILE A 17 1.17 12.63 -10.01
N GLY A 18 0.80 13.28 -8.91
CA GLY A 18 -0.19 12.78 -7.96
C GLY A 18 -1.65 12.92 -8.43
N VAL A 19 -1.92 12.80 -9.74
CA VAL A 19 -3.29 12.87 -10.25
C VAL A 19 -4.04 11.59 -9.90
N THR A 20 -4.94 11.71 -8.94
CA THR A 20 -5.82 10.63 -8.50
C THR A 20 -7.24 11.15 -8.34
N ASN A 21 -8.22 10.27 -8.38
CA ASN A 21 -9.62 10.59 -8.13
C ASN A 21 -10.34 9.40 -7.51
N PHE A 22 -11.50 9.64 -6.90
CA PHE A 22 -12.33 8.58 -6.32
C PHE A 22 -12.81 7.63 -7.42
N PHE A 23 -12.78 6.33 -7.14
CA PHE A 23 -13.24 5.27 -8.05
C PHE A 23 -12.64 5.39 -9.46
N ARG A 24 -11.35 5.77 -9.55
CA ARG A 24 -10.62 5.89 -10.81
C ARG A 24 -10.74 4.60 -11.64
N ASP A 25 -11.08 4.73 -12.95
CA ASP A 25 -11.49 3.61 -13.81
C ASP A 25 -12.73 2.89 -13.25
N ARG A 26 -13.85 3.62 -13.21
CA ARG A 26 -15.12 3.22 -12.57
C ARG A 26 -15.49 1.76 -12.79
N GLU A 27 -15.44 1.26 -14.03
CA GLU A 27 -15.75 -0.14 -14.37
C GLU A 27 -14.89 -1.14 -13.57
N ALA A 28 -13.61 -0.81 -13.30
CA ALA A 28 -12.72 -1.68 -12.55
C ALA A 28 -13.11 -1.74 -11.06
N PHE A 29 -13.53 -0.62 -10.47
CA PHE A 29 -14.05 -0.59 -9.11
C PHE A 29 -15.42 -1.29 -8.99
N GLU A 30 -16.29 -1.15 -10.00
CA GLU A 30 -17.57 -1.86 -10.05
C GLU A 30 -17.36 -3.39 -10.15
N ALA A 31 -16.37 -3.84 -10.93
CA ALA A 31 -15.99 -5.26 -10.98
C ALA A 31 -15.41 -5.75 -9.63
N LEU A 32 -14.55 -4.96 -8.98
CA LEU A 32 -14.02 -5.27 -7.66
C LEU A 32 -15.15 -5.40 -6.62
N GLU A 33 -16.09 -4.46 -6.61
CA GLU A 33 -17.25 -4.42 -5.71
C GLU A 33 -18.16 -5.64 -5.90
N ARG A 34 -18.49 -5.96 -7.15
CA ARG A 34 -19.44 -7.02 -7.48
C ARG A 34 -18.86 -8.42 -7.32
N ASP A 35 -17.61 -8.63 -7.79
CA ASP A 35 -17.07 -9.98 -8.02
C ASP A 35 -16.02 -10.39 -7.00
N ILE A 36 -15.35 -9.46 -6.33
CA ILE A 36 -14.20 -9.78 -5.47
C ILE A 36 -14.49 -9.53 -3.99
N ILE A 37 -15.02 -8.36 -3.65
CA ILE A 37 -15.27 -8.01 -2.24
C ILE A 37 -16.20 -9.00 -1.55
N PRO A 38 -17.32 -9.45 -2.13
CA PRO A 38 -18.16 -10.47 -1.51
C PRO A 38 -17.43 -11.78 -1.27
N VAL A 39 -16.60 -12.21 -2.23
CA VAL A 39 -15.79 -13.45 -2.09
C VAL A 39 -14.78 -13.35 -0.95
N LEU A 40 -14.14 -12.18 -0.78
CA LEU A 40 -13.23 -11.95 0.35
C LEU A 40 -13.96 -12.08 1.69
N PHE A 41 -15.17 -11.55 1.80
CA PHE A 41 -16.00 -11.67 3.00
C PHE A 41 -16.41 -13.12 3.25
N GLU A 42 -16.86 -13.85 2.23
CA GLU A 42 -17.21 -15.28 2.32
C GLU A 42 -16.01 -16.12 2.78
N GLN A 43 -14.81 -15.86 2.24
CA GLN A 43 -13.59 -16.55 2.66
C GLN A 43 -13.28 -16.33 4.14
N LYS A 44 -13.46 -15.11 4.65
CA LYS A 44 -13.26 -14.81 6.08
C LYS A 44 -14.33 -15.44 6.97
N LEU A 45 -15.54 -15.61 6.46
CA LEU A 45 -16.60 -16.32 7.18
C LEU A 45 -16.36 -17.83 7.29
N ALA A 46 -15.72 -18.40 6.27
CA ALA A 46 -15.39 -19.83 6.25
C ALA A 46 -14.21 -20.18 7.16
N THR A 47 -13.52 -19.19 7.74
CA THR A 47 -12.37 -19.37 8.64
C THR A 47 -12.63 -18.70 9.98
N ASP A 48 -11.85 -19.06 11.00
CA ASP A 48 -11.89 -18.37 12.31
C ASP A 48 -11.23 -16.97 12.26
N ASP A 49 -10.49 -16.66 11.18
CA ASP A 49 -9.85 -15.36 10.99
C ASP A 49 -10.86 -14.33 10.45
N ARG A 50 -11.38 -13.50 11.31
CA ARG A 50 -12.33 -12.42 11.00
C ARG A 50 -11.67 -11.12 10.57
N ALA A 51 -10.35 -11.08 10.42
CA ALA A 51 -9.63 -9.89 10.00
C ALA A 51 -9.40 -9.88 8.49
N LEU A 52 -10.04 -8.94 7.78
CA LEU A 52 -9.80 -8.67 6.37
C LEU A 52 -8.75 -7.56 6.25
N ARG A 53 -7.59 -7.90 5.70
CA ARG A 53 -6.43 -6.99 5.61
C ARG A 53 -6.23 -6.53 4.17
N VAL A 54 -6.28 -5.23 3.96
CA VAL A 54 -6.18 -4.59 2.64
C VAL A 54 -5.05 -3.57 2.64
N TRP A 55 -4.31 -3.49 1.56
CA TRP A 55 -3.26 -2.50 1.37
C TRP A 55 -3.48 -1.70 0.08
N ALA A 56 -3.68 -0.39 0.20
CA ALA A 56 -3.63 0.56 -0.89
C ALA A 56 -2.21 1.13 -0.97
N ALA A 57 -1.41 0.63 -1.90
CA ALA A 57 -0.02 1.02 -2.11
C ALA A 57 0.06 2.18 -3.11
N ALA A 58 0.85 3.21 -2.81
CA ALA A 58 0.95 4.47 -3.56
C ALA A 58 -0.42 5.17 -3.66
N CYS A 59 -1.01 5.44 -2.50
CA CYS A 59 -2.37 5.96 -2.39
C CYS A 59 -2.50 7.48 -2.65
N SER A 60 -1.39 8.19 -2.86
CA SER A 60 -1.34 9.63 -3.07
C SER A 60 -2.17 10.39 -2.03
N THR A 61 -3.10 11.24 -2.45
CA THR A 61 -4.00 12.03 -1.58
C THR A 61 -5.17 11.24 -0.99
N GLY A 62 -5.20 9.91 -1.17
CA GLY A 62 -6.05 8.98 -0.42
C GLY A 62 -7.35 8.57 -1.09
N GLU A 63 -7.71 9.09 -2.27
CA GLU A 63 -8.99 8.82 -2.94
C GLU A 63 -9.19 7.32 -3.21
N GLU A 64 -8.13 6.60 -3.61
CA GLU A 64 -8.18 5.15 -3.82
C GLU A 64 -8.45 4.40 -2.51
N ALA A 65 -7.71 4.76 -1.45
CA ALA A 65 -7.88 4.14 -0.14
C ALA A 65 -9.30 4.35 0.41
N TYR A 66 -9.85 5.54 0.26
CA TYR A 66 -11.22 5.83 0.67
C TYR A 66 -12.25 5.14 -0.21
N SER A 67 -12.01 5.02 -1.51
CA SER A 67 -12.87 4.24 -2.40
C SER A 67 -12.98 2.78 -1.94
N LEU A 68 -11.84 2.15 -1.62
CA LEU A 68 -11.81 0.81 -1.05
C LEU A 68 -12.52 0.74 0.32
N ALA A 69 -12.29 1.72 1.21
CA ALA A 69 -12.94 1.75 2.52
C ALA A 69 -14.47 1.85 2.42
N MET A 70 -14.99 2.63 1.46
CA MET A 70 -16.43 2.72 1.20
C MET A 70 -16.98 1.36 0.75
N LEU A 71 -16.34 0.69 -0.22
CA LEU A 71 -16.77 -0.62 -0.70
C LEU A 71 -16.79 -1.67 0.40
N LEU A 72 -15.74 -1.71 1.21
CA LEU A 72 -15.64 -2.65 2.33
C LEU A 72 -16.68 -2.38 3.41
N THR A 73 -16.97 -1.11 3.67
CA THR A 73 -18.00 -0.71 4.64
C THR A 73 -19.40 -1.03 4.13
N ASP A 74 -19.69 -0.77 2.85
CA ASP A 74 -20.95 -1.11 2.21
C ASP A 74 -21.18 -2.63 2.28
N GLN A 75 -20.17 -3.44 1.95
CA GLN A 75 -20.25 -4.90 2.01
C GLN A 75 -20.45 -5.42 3.44
N ALA A 76 -19.76 -4.85 4.42
CA ALA A 76 -19.93 -5.22 5.83
C ALA A 76 -21.37 -4.98 6.30
N ALA A 77 -21.94 -3.83 5.90
CA ALA A 77 -23.33 -3.51 6.21
C ALA A 77 -24.32 -4.47 5.53
N HIS A 78 -24.07 -4.85 4.27
CA HIS A 78 -24.92 -5.78 3.52
C HIS A 78 -24.85 -7.21 4.06
N SER A 79 -23.65 -7.67 4.43
CA SER A 79 -23.48 -9.05 4.92
C SER A 79 -24.01 -9.27 6.33
N GLY A 80 -24.19 -8.20 7.11
CA GLY A 80 -24.62 -8.28 8.51
C GLY A 80 -23.61 -8.99 9.42
N VAL A 81 -22.37 -9.19 8.96
CA VAL A 81 -21.35 -9.95 9.66
C VAL A 81 -20.26 -9.03 10.19
N ASP A 82 -19.85 -9.30 11.41
CA ASP A 82 -18.73 -8.59 12.05
C ASP A 82 -17.38 -9.11 11.52
N ILE A 83 -16.92 -8.49 10.44
CA ILE A 83 -15.57 -8.68 9.90
C ILE A 83 -14.79 -7.40 10.15
N GLN A 84 -13.67 -7.54 10.87
CA GLN A 84 -12.76 -6.43 11.15
C GLN A 84 -11.93 -6.11 9.91
N THR A 85 -12.22 -4.99 9.26
CA THR A 85 -11.44 -4.53 8.11
C THR A 85 -10.27 -3.67 8.56
N GLN A 86 -9.05 -4.04 8.16
CA GLN A 86 -7.82 -3.28 8.39
C GLN A 86 -7.31 -2.79 7.04
N LEU A 87 -7.42 -1.50 6.77
CA LEU A 87 -6.93 -0.89 5.54
C LEU A 87 -5.66 -0.09 5.83
N PHE A 88 -4.55 -0.53 5.23
CA PHE A 88 -3.29 0.19 5.20
C PHE A 88 -3.22 1.01 3.91
N ALA A 89 -2.92 2.28 4.01
CA ALA A 89 -2.76 3.15 2.85
C ALA A 89 -1.41 3.84 2.92
N THR A 90 -0.59 3.69 1.89
CA THR A 90 0.79 4.17 1.95
C THR A 90 1.19 4.92 0.72
N ASP A 91 2.03 5.92 0.93
CA ASP A 91 2.70 6.66 -0.13
C ASP A 91 4.10 7.08 0.32
N ILE A 92 4.96 7.48 -0.61
CA ILE A 92 6.26 8.07 -0.33
C ILE A 92 6.17 9.57 -0.04
N ASP A 93 5.11 10.23 -0.54
CA ASP A 93 4.88 11.66 -0.40
C ASP A 93 4.11 11.99 0.89
N ASP A 94 4.83 12.56 1.87
CA ASP A 94 4.24 12.96 3.14
C ASP A 94 3.16 14.04 2.99
N ARG A 95 3.28 14.97 2.01
CA ARG A 95 2.28 16.04 1.77
C ARG A 95 0.97 15.44 1.24
N ALA A 96 1.07 14.48 0.34
CA ALA A 96 -0.10 13.74 -0.14
C ALA A 96 -0.79 13.00 1.02
N LEU A 97 -0.01 12.36 1.89
CA LEU A 97 -0.53 11.67 3.07
C LEU A 97 -1.17 12.63 4.11
N GLU A 98 -0.70 13.86 4.23
CA GLU A 98 -1.35 14.87 5.08
C GLU A 98 -2.75 15.21 4.55
N THR A 99 -2.89 15.39 3.23
CA THR A 99 -4.18 15.59 2.56
C THR A 99 -5.09 14.38 2.77
N ALA A 100 -4.55 13.17 2.57
CA ALA A 100 -5.27 11.92 2.80
C ALA A 100 -5.81 11.82 4.24
N ARG A 101 -4.98 12.08 5.24
CA ARG A 101 -5.38 12.05 6.67
C ARG A 101 -6.43 13.11 7.00
N ALA A 102 -6.33 14.30 6.39
CA ALA A 102 -7.34 15.35 6.56
C ALA A 102 -8.70 14.91 6.01
N GLY A 103 -8.71 14.17 4.91
CA GLY A 103 -9.91 13.66 4.25
C GLY A 103 -10.84 14.79 3.77
N VAL A 104 -10.25 15.89 3.28
CA VAL A 104 -10.97 17.06 2.78
C VAL A 104 -10.66 17.24 1.31
N TYR A 105 -11.72 17.28 0.51
CA TYR A 105 -11.61 17.30 -0.95
C TYR A 105 -12.44 18.44 -1.54
N PRO A 106 -12.08 18.94 -2.73
CA PRO A 106 -12.87 19.93 -3.43
C PRO A 106 -14.23 19.38 -3.84
N GLU A 107 -15.23 20.25 -4.01
CA GLU A 107 -16.59 19.86 -4.42
C GLU A 107 -16.61 19.12 -5.79
N ALA A 108 -15.56 19.27 -6.59
CA ALA A 108 -15.44 18.58 -7.90
C ALA A 108 -15.55 17.04 -7.81
N ILE A 109 -15.25 16.43 -6.65
CA ILE A 109 -15.37 14.97 -6.46
C ILE A 109 -16.81 14.43 -6.62
N VAL A 110 -17.82 15.29 -6.67
CA VAL A 110 -19.21 14.90 -6.91
C VAL A 110 -19.43 14.20 -8.26
N THR A 111 -18.50 14.37 -9.20
CA THR A 111 -18.51 13.68 -10.49
C THR A 111 -18.02 12.22 -10.39
N ASP A 112 -17.21 11.93 -9.39
CA ASP A 112 -16.54 10.64 -9.22
C ASP A 112 -17.29 9.73 -8.24
N VAL A 113 -17.94 10.32 -7.23
CA VAL A 113 -18.61 9.61 -6.15
C VAL A 113 -20.12 9.63 -6.37
N THR A 114 -20.77 8.47 -6.21
CA THR A 114 -22.24 8.40 -6.38
C THR A 114 -22.96 9.24 -5.34
N PRO A 115 -24.16 9.80 -5.67
CA PRO A 115 -24.95 10.60 -4.73
C PRO A 115 -25.29 9.87 -3.42
N ALA A 116 -25.43 8.54 -3.47
CA ALA A 116 -25.68 7.73 -2.28
C ALA A 116 -24.48 7.74 -1.35
N ARG A 117 -23.26 7.46 -1.87
CA ARG A 117 -21.99 7.48 -1.10
C ARG A 117 -21.63 8.89 -0.63
N LEU A 118 -21.91 9.94 -1.43
CA LEU A 118 -21.73 11.32 -0.97
C LEU A 118 -22.55 11.60 0.29
N ARG A 119 -23.83 11.23 0.31
CA ARG A 119 -24.68 11.43 1.50
C ARG A 119 -24.27 10.58 2.69
N GLN A 120 -23.76 9.39 2.44
CA GLN A 120 -23.39 8.42 3.49
C GLN A 120 -22.05 8.71 4.11
N TYR A 121 -21.05 9.14 3.33
CA TYR A 121 -19.67 9.21 3.77
C TYR A 121 -19.08 10.60 3.85
N PHE A 122 -19.76 11.62 3.35
CA PHE A 122 -19.25 12.98 3.33
C PHE A 122 -20.15 13.95 4.07
N VAL A 123 -19.52 14.97 4.63
CA VAL A 123 -20.18 16.15 5.19
C VAL A 123 -19.73 17.36 4.38
N LYS A 124 -20.69 18.18 3.94
CA LYS A 124 -20.36 19.43 3.24
C LYS A 124 -19.84 20.45 4.22
N ASP A 125 -18.66 21.01 3.93
CA ASP A 125 -17.99 22.06 4.69
C ASP A 125 -17.65 23.21 3.73
N GLN A 126 -18.50 24.21 3.68
CA GLN A 126 -18.43 25.33 2.72
C GLN A 126 -18.37 24.83 1.26
N ASN A 127 -17.24 25.04 0.57
CA ASN A 127 -16.98 24.62 -0.82
C ASN A 127 -16.19 23.31 -0.91
N GLN A 128 -16.11 22.57 0.18
CA GLN A 128 -15.37 21.31 0.28
C GLN A 128 -16.26 20.21 0.81
N LEU A 129 -15.84 18.97 0.57
CA LEU A 129 -16.45 17.77 1.10
C LEU A 129 -15.44 17.08 2.03
N ARG A 130 -15.85 16.89 3.27
CA ARG A 130 -15.04 16.20 4.28
C ARG A 130 -15.59 14.82 4.51
N LEU A 131 -14.74 13.82 4.46
CA LEU A 131 -15.11 12.45 4.85
C LEU A 131 -15.49 12.37 6.33
N GLN A 132 -16.49 11.57 6.64
CA GLN A 132 -16.90 11.30 8.01
C GLN A 132 -15.76 10.67 8.81
N LYS A 133 -15.69 10.99 10.10
CA LYS A 133 -14.62 10.57 11.00
C LYS A 133 -14.50 9.05 11.07
N GLU A 134 -15.65 8.37 11.14
CA GLU A 134 -15.76 6.92 11.25
C GLU A 134 -15.10 6.19 10.09
N LEU A 135 -15.19 6.72 8.87
CA LEU A 135 -14.52 6.14 7.71
C LEU A 135 -13.02 6.45 7.72
N ARG A 136 -12.63 7.67 8.10
CA ARG A 136 -11.21 8.07 8.17
C ARG A 136 -10.42 7.24 9.17
N GLU A 137 -11.02 6.92 10.33
CA GLU A 137 -10.38 6.14 11.40
C GLU A 137 -10.19 4.65 11.03
N ARG A 138 -10.83 4.16 9.96
CA ARG A 138 -10.65 2.79 9.47
C ARG A 138 -9.38 2.61 8.64
N ILE A 139 -8.70 3.71 8.26
CA ILE A 139 -7.54 3.67 7.38
C ILE A 139 -6.29 4.10 8.14
N LEU A 140 -5.27 3.26 8.10
CA LEU A 140 -3.94 3.60 8.61
C LEU A 140 -3.09 4.19 7.48
N PHE A 141 -2.92 5.51 7.47
CA PHE A 141 -2.03 6.19 6.53
C PHE A 141 -0.60 6.23 7.06
N ALA A 142 0.34 5.68 6.29
CA ALA A 142 1.75 5.65 6.66
C ALA A 142 2.66 5.96 5.46
N ARG A 143 3.78 6.64 5.74
CA ARG A 143 4.85 6.76 4.75
C ARG A 143 5.48 5.39 4.52
N HIS A 144 5.66 5.02 3.25
CA HIS A 144 6.26 3.74 2.90
C HIS A 144 6.86 3.82 1.50
N ASN A 145 8.10 3.40 1.38
CA ASN A 145 8.78 3.25 0.10
C ASN A 145 8.68 1.78 -0.35
N ILE A 146 7.84 1.52 -1.34
CA ILE A 146 7.56 0.18 -1.86
C ILE A 146 8.82 -0.57 -2.35
N LEU A 147 9.90 0.16 -2.70
CA LEU A 147 11.14 -0.41 -3.21
C LEU A 147 12.18 -0.69 -2.11
N ARG A 148 11.97 -0.17 -0.89
CA ARG A 148 12.97 -0.23 0.18
C ARG A 148 12.45 -0.79 1.49
N ASP A 149 11.20 -0.47 1.81
CA ASP A 149 10.63 -0.84 3.09
C ASP A 149 9.99 -2.25 3.03
N PRO A 150 10.01 -2.99 4.13
CA PRO A 150 9.41 -4.30 4.17
C PRO A 150 7.88 -4.20 3.97
N PRO A 151 7.28 -5.11 3.18
CA PRO A 151 5.84 -5.09 2.94
C PRO A 151 5.05 -5.48 4.19
N PHE A 152 3.78 -5.09 4.22
CA PHE A 152 2.82 -5.69 5.13
C PHE A 152 2.66 -7.18 4.80
N SER A 153 2.15 -7.95 5.73
CA SER A 153 1.98 -9.40 5.56
C SER A 153 0.54 -9.84 5.80
N ARG A 154 0.21 -11.04 5.32
CA ARG A 154 -1.11 -11.64 5.46
C ARG A 154 -2.22 -10.75 4.89
N LEU A 155 -2.00 -10.21 3.72
CA LEU A 155 -2.98 -9.36 3.05
C LEU A 155 -3.94 -10.21 2.22
N ASP A 156 -5.20 -9.82 2.20
CA ASP A 156 -6.24 -10.47 1.40
C ASP A 156 -6.45 -9.74 0.07
N LEU A 157 -6.18 -8.42 0.07
CA LEU A 157 -6.23 -7.57 -1.12
C LEU A 157 -5.08 -6.56 -1.08
N ILE A 158 -4.39 -6.42 -2.21
CA ILE A 158 -3.49 -5.30 -2.49
C ILE A 158 -4.06 -4.54 -3.67
N SER A 159 -4.22 -3.22 -3.52
CA SER A 159 -4.43 -2.29 -4.61
C SER A 159 -3.15 -1.50 -4.83
N CYS A 160 -2.63 -1.53 -6.05
CA CYS A 160 -1.48 -0.74 -6.47
C CYS A 160 -1.72 -0.28 -7.90
N ARG A 161 -2.25 0.91 -8.07
CA ARG A 161 -2.74 1.37 -9.36
C ARG A 161 -2.02 2.62 -9.80
N ASN A 162 -1.62 2.60 -11.07
CA ASN A 162 -0.94 3.72 -11.74
C ASN A 162 0.42 4.10 -11.12
N LEU A 163 1.08 3.16 -10.42
CA LEU A 163 2.45 3.31 -9.93
C LEU A 163 3.47 2.60 -10.83
N MET A 164 3.18 1.37 -11.25
CA MET A 164 4.16 0.54 -11.96
C MET A 164 4.49 1.07 -13.35
N ILE A 165 3.66 1.93 -13.94
CA ILE A 165 3.93 2.62 -15.21
C ILE A 165 5.19 3.50 -15.18
N TYR A 166 5.64 3.89 -13.98
CA TYR A 166 6.86 4.68 -13.76
C TYR A 166 8.08 3.84 -13.43
N LEU A 167 7.93 2.52 -13.34
CA LEU A 167 8.99 1.59 -12.95
C LEU A 167 9.50 0.82 -14.16
N ASP A 168 10.81 0.58 -14.22
CA ASP A 168 11.40 -0.32 -15.18
C ASP A 168 10.89 -1.75 -15.00
N ARG A 169 10.91 -2.55 -16.07
CA ARG A 169 10.33 -3.89 -16.10
C ARG A 169 10.88 -4.83 -15.01
N ASP A 170 12.18 -4.76 -14.76
CA ASP A 170 12.82 -5.61 -13.74
C ASP A 170 12.33 -5.23 -12.33
N ILE A 171 12.16 -3.93 -12.08
CA ILE A 171 11.61 -3.42 -10.83
C ILE A 171 10.13 -3.80 -10.68
N GLN A 172 9.33 -3.74 -11.76
CA GLN A 172 7.95 -4.23 -11.75
C GLN A 172 7.87 -5.69 -11.30
N ILE A 173 8.78 -6.55 -11.82
CA ILE A 173 8.83 -7.97 -11.45
C ILE A 173 9.14 -8.14 -9.96
N GLU A 174 10.09 -7.37 -9.41
CA GLU A 174 10.43 -7.43 -7.99
C GLU A 174 9.26 -6.95 -7.10
N VAL A 175 8.57 -5.88 -7.49
CA VAL A 175 7.36 -5.40 -6.80
C VAL A 175 6.25 -6.47 -6.83
N LEU A 176 6.01 -7.11 -7.97
CA LEU A 176 5.02 -8.18 -8.09
C LEU A 176 5.38 -9.40 -7.23
N ARG A 177 6.66 -9.77 -7.13
CA ARG A 177 7.13 -10.83 -6.22
C ARG A 177 6.90 -10.46 -4.76
N MET A 178 7.17 -9.23 -4.40
CA MET A 178 6.94 -8.69 -3.07
C MET A 178 5.44 -8.71 -2.73
N PHE A 179 4.57 -8.28 -3.65
CA PHE A 179 3.12 -8.37 -3.47
C PHE A 179 2.63 -9.80 -3.29
N HIS A 180 3.16 -10.74 -4.08
CA HIS A 180 2.81 -12.15 -3.92
C HIS A 180 3.22 -12.70 -2.55
N PHE A 181 4.40 -12.29 -2.05
CA PHE A 181 4.86 -12.66 -0.70
C PHE A 181 3.96 -12.07 0.40
N ALA A 182 3.51 -10.84 0.23
CA ALA A 182 2.66 -10.11 1.16
C ALA A 182 1.22 -10.66 1.24
N LEU A 183 0.72 -11.18 0.12
CA LEU A 183 -0.63 -11.74 0.00
C LEU A 183 -0.77 -13.10 0.67
N ASN A 184 -1.93 -13.33 1.26
CA ASN A 184 -2.38 -14.67 1.60
C ASN A 184 -2.52 -15.52 0.32
N PRO A 185 -2.34 -16.85 0.39
CA PRO A 185 -2.71 -17.73 -0.71
C PRO A 185 -4.16 -17.49 -1.13
N GLY A 186 -4.38 -17.27 -2.42
CA GLY A 186 -5.71 -16.95 -2.94
C GLY A 186 -6.17 -15.50 -2.74
N GLY A 187 -5.34 -14.64 -2.14
CA GLY A 187 -5.59 -13.19 -2.05
C GLY A 187 -5.52 -12.50 -3.41
N TYR A 188 -5.95 -11.26 -3.48
CA TYR A 188 -6.14 -10.55 -4.74
C TYR A 188 -5.19 -9.36 -4.89
N LEU A 189 -4.79 -9.13 -6.14
CA LEU A 189 -4.02 -7.96 -6.56
C LEU A 189 -4.85 -7.17 -7.59
N PHE A 190 -5.09 -5.89 -7.30
CA PHE A 190 -5.82 -4.96 -8.15
C PHE A 190 -4.87 -3.90 -8.70
N LEU A 191 -4.73 -3.84 -10.02
CA LEU A 191 -3.78 -2.96 -10.72
C LEU A 191 -4.50 -1.90 -11.53
N GLY A 192 -3.77 -0.88 -11.98
CA GLY A 192 -4.28 0.13 -12.91
C GLY A 192 -4.47 -0.42 -14.33
N SER A 193 -5.29 0.26 -15.13
CA SER A 193 -5.70 -0.17 -16.47
C SER A 193 -4.53 -0.44 -17.43
N SER A 194 -3.42 0.30 -17.27
CA SER A 194 -2.21 0.18 -18.10
C SER A 194 -1.15 -0.76 -17.53
N GLU A 195 -1.44 -1.46 -16.43
CA GLU A 195 -0.52 -2.33 -15.70
C GLU A 195 -0.89 -3.79 -15.84
N THR A 196 0.05 -4.70 -15.62
CA THR A 196 -0.22 -6.13 -15.72
C THR A 196 0.68 -6.96 -14.82
N ALA A 197 0.13 -8.06 -14.27
CA ALA A 197 0.90 -9.09 -13.57
C ALA A 197 1.22 -10.31 -14.46
N ASP A 198 0.91 -10.27 -15.75
CA ASP A 198 1.10 -11.39 -16.68
C ASP A 198 2.59 -11.78 -16.82
N VAL A 199 3.51 -10.85 -16.58
CA VAL A 199 4.96 -11.12 -16.54
C VAL A 199 5.35 -12.09 -15.42
N CYS A 200 4.51 -12.22 -14.39
CA CYS A 200 4.65 -13.13 -13.25
C CYS A 200 3.52 -14.17 -13.23
N SER A 201 3.16 -14.74 -14.38
CA SER A 201 2.06 -15.70 -14.53
C SER A 201 2.24 -16.98 -13.68
N GLN A 202 3.46 -17.29 -13.25
CA GLN A 202 3.74 -18.35 -12.27
C GLN A 202 3.24 -18.02 -10.86
N LEU A 203 3.11 -16.71 -10.52
CA LEU A 203 2.70 -16.22 -9.20
C LEU A 203 1.21 -15.80 -9.16
N PHE A 204 0.70 -15.32 -10.28
CA PHE A 204 -0.65 -14.77 -10.37
C PHE A 204 -1.48 -15.42 -11.47
N THR A 205 -2.79 -15.51 -11.25
CA THR A 205 -3.78 -15.86 -12.27
C THR A 205 -4.70 -14.67 -12.47
N ALA A 206 -4.90 -14.26 -13.72
CA ALA A 206 -5.87 -13.22 -14.02
C ALA A 206 -7.29 -13.75 -13.75
N VAL A 207 -8.04 -13.03 -12.90
CA VAL A 207 -9.47 -13.26 -12.65
C VAL A 207 -10.29 -12.42 -13.61
N ASP A 208 -9.94 -11.14 -13.73
CA ASP A 208 -10.50 -10.22 -14.72
C ASP A 208 -9.36 -9.45 -15.40
N LYS A 209 -9.05 -9.85 -16.64
CA LYS A 209 -7.97 -9.21 -17.42
C LYS A 209 -8.33 -7.79 -17.83
N LYS A 210 -9.60 -7.51 -18.11
CA LYS A 210 -10.07 -6.20 -18.51
C LYS A 210 -9.86 -5.20 -17.37
N ASN A 211 -10.24 -5.59 -16.16
CA ASN A 211 -10.21 -4.74 -14.98
C ASN A 211 -8.94 -4.93 -14.12
N ARG A 212 -7.96 -5.69 -14.66
CA ARG A 212 -6.64 -5.89 -14.02
C ARG A 212 -6.70 -6.46 -12.61
N ILE A 213 -7.58 -7.42 -12.40
CA ILE A 213 -7.74 -8.14 -11.14
C ILE A 213 -7.08 -9.51 -11.27
N TYR A 214 -6.17 -9.80 -10.34
CA TYR A 214 -5.38 -11.03 -10.32
C TYR A 214 -5.53 -11.72 -8.96
N ARG A 215 -5.41 -13.05 -8.96
CA ARG A 215 -5.40 -13.87 -7.75
C ARG A 215 -4.03 -14.47 -7.53
N ALA A 216 -3.52 -14.40 -6.31
CA ALA A 216 -2.26 -15.01 -5.91
C ALA A 216 -2.38 -16.53 -5.92
N LYS A 217 -1.44 -17.21 -6.60
CA LYS A 217 -1.36 -18.68 -6.64
C LYS A 217 -0.71 -19.20 -5.36
N GLU A 218 -1.12 -20.39 -4.96
CA GLU A 218 -0.33 -21.15 -4.00
C GLU A 218 0.93 -21.66 -4.69
N VAL A 219 2.07 -21.24 -4.18
CA VAL A 219 3.37 -21.71 -4.66
C VAL A 219 4.12 -22.38 -3.51
N GLY A 220 4.89 -23.42 -3.84
CA GLY A 220 5.71 -24.12 -2.85
C GLY A 220 6.68 -23.16 -2.15
N SER A 221 7.09 -23.52 -0.94
CA SER A 221 7.95 -22.69 -0.06
C SER A 221 9.27 -22.22 -0.71
N SER A 222 9.75 -22.93 -1.74
CA SER A 222 10.94 -22.55 -2.51
C SER A 222 10.77 -21.26 -3.34
N LEU A 223 9.55 -20.93 -3.75
CA LEU A 223 9.23 -19.72 -4.51
C LEU A 223 8.74 -18.56 -3.61
N ARG A 224 8.36 -18.86 -2.36
CA ARG A 224 8.03 -17.87 -1.34
C ARG A 224 9.29 -17.35 -0.62
N ARG A 225 10.23 -16.83 -1.35
CA ARG A 225 11.36 -16.13 -0.73
C ARG A 225 10.93 -14.72 -0.37
N ALA A 226 11.11 -14.36 0.92
CA ALA A 226 11.05 -12.96 1.32
C ALA A 226 12.04 -12.18 0.44
N PRO A 227 11.65 -11.00 -0.09
CA PRO A 227 12.60 -10.11 -0.73
C PRO A 227 13.65 -9.74 0.32
N LEU A 228 14.83 -10.36 0.24
CA LEU A 228 15.95 -10.12 1.16
C LEU A 228 16.70 -8.87 0.68
N GLY A 229 16.36 -7.74 1.25
CA GLY A 229 17.12 -6.51 1.08
C GLY A 229 16.50 -5.50 0.10
N PRO A 230 17.03 -4.26 0.10
CA PRO A 230 16.61 -3.24 -0.84
C PRO A 230 16.85 -3.73 -2.26
N VAL A 231 15.91 -3.40 -3.16
CA VAL A 231 16.03 -3.70 -4.59
C VAL A 231 17.38 -3.16 -5.09
N HIS A 232 18.31 -4.07 -5.40
CA HIS A 232 19.67 -3.71 -5.80
C HIS A 232 19.62 -3.14 -7.23
N GLY A 233 19.78 -1.84 -7.36
CA GLY A 233 19.86 -1.18 -8.65
C GLY A 233 20.24 0.31 -8.61
N PHE A 234 20.12 0.98 -7.48
CA PHE A 234 20.57 2.35 -7.31
C PHE A 234 21.81 2.42 -6.43
N THR A 235 22.98 2.11 -6.97
CA THR A 235 24.23 2.63 -6.45
C THR A 235 24.28 4.12 -6.78
N LEU A 236 23.86 4.95 -5.85
CA LEU A 236 24.41 6.31 -5.82
C LEU A 236 25.90 6.16 -5.66
N SER A 237 26.65 6.46 -6.73
CA SER A 237 28.11 6.53 -6.70
C SER A 237 28.51 7.55 -5.66
N THR A 238 28.85 7.09 -4.46
CA THR A 238 29.58 7.90 -3.49
C THR A 238 30.96 8.15 -4.07
N PRO A 239 31.41 9.42 -4.18
CA PRO A 239 32.77 9.71 -4.63
C PRO A 239 33.78 9.05 -3.67
N PRO A 240 34.94 8.58 -4.17
CA PRO A 240 35.93 7.89 -3.37
C PRO A 240 36.46 8.82 -2.27
N ARG A 241 36.35 8.38 -1.02
CA ARG A 241 37.02 9.02 0.12
C ARG A 241 38.55 8.83 -0.03
N PRO A 242 39.35 9.87 0.21
CA PRO A 242 40.79 9.73 0.25
C PRO A 242 41.22 8.81 1.40
N PRO A 243 42.38 8.13 1.28
CA PRO A 243 42.81 7.16 2.24
C PRO A 243 43.31 7.85 3.53
N PHE A 244 42.61 7.61 4.62
CA PHE A 244 43.15 7.86 5.97
C PHE A 244 43.54 6.53 6.60
N SER A 245 44.78 6.50 7.06
CA SER A 245 45.50 5.41 7.73
C SER A 245 44.80 4.93 9.01
N GLU A 246 44.71 3.60 9.13
CA GLU A 246 44.16 2.89 10.28
C GLU A 246 44.91 3.09 11.60
N PRO A 247 44.20 2.90 12.74
CA PRO A 247 44.68 1.99 13.73
C PRO A 247 43.72 0.84 14.04
N HIS A 248 44.28 -0.35 14.17
CA HIS A 248 43.62 -1.61 14.48
C HIS A 248 42.62 -1.52 15.64
N ARG A 249 41.34 -1.79 15.39
CA ARG A 249 40.38 -2.23 16.41
C ARG A 249 39.62 -3.47 15.96
N ARG A 250 39.67 -4.50 16.78
CA ARG A 250 39.05 -5.80 16.64
C ARG A 250 37.56 -5.64 16.37
N HIS A 251 37.07 -6.14 15.22
CA HIS A 251 35.64 -6.21 14.88
C HIS A 251 34.92 -7.22 15.76
N ARG A 252 34.10 -6.74 16.68
CA ARG A 252 33.03 -7.52 17.30
C ARG A 252 31.94 -7.65 16.26
N LYS A 253 31.64 -8.86 15.77
CA LYS A 253 30.51 -9.14 14.88
C LYS A 253 29.22 -8.90 15.68
N PHE A 254 28.51 -7.84 15.36
CA PHE A 254 27.16 -7.63 15.90
C PHE A 254 26.19 -8.52 15.13
N SER A 255 25.41 -9.31 15.86
CA SER A 255 24.30 -10.08 15.31
C SER A 255 23.14 -9.12 14.99
N PHE A 256 22.33 -9.48 13.99
CA PHE A 256 21.11 -8.73 13.65
C PHE A 256 20.14 -8.62 14.85
N ALA A 257 20.15 -9.64 15.72
CA ALA A 257 19.41 -9.63 16.99
C ALA A 257 19.87 -8.51 17.95
N ASP A 258 21.19 -8.24 18.02
CA ASP A 258 21.75 -7.20 18.90
C ASP A 258 21.35 -5.78 18.43
N VAL A 259 21.25 -5.58 17.11
CA VAL A 259 20.82 -4.30 16.53
C VAL A 259 19.32 -4.09 16.76
N HIS A 260 18.52 -5.14 16.61
CA HIS A 260 17.07 -5.09 16.82
C HIS A 260 16.74 -4.84 18.30
N GLN A 261 17.44 -5.52 19.22
CA GLN A 261 17.24 -5.35 20.66
C GLN A 261 17.61 -3.92 21.12
N ARG A 262 18.70 -3.34 20.61
CA ARG A 262 19.07 -1.95 20.89
C ARG A 262 18.07 -0.93 20.36
N ALA A 263 17.50 -1.18 19.18
CA ALA A 263 16.47 -0.30 18.63
C ALA A 263 15.18 -0.33 19.48
N LEU A 264 14.79 -1.51 19.98
CA LEU A 264 13.67 -1.64 20.90
C LEU A 264 13.93 -0.94 22.25
N GLU A 265 15.13 -1.07 22.80
CA GLU A 265 15.52 -0.43 24.07
C GLU A 265 15.57 1.11 23.94
N GLN A 266 15.89 1.64 22.78
CA GLN A 266 16.07 3.08 22.56
C GLN A 266 14.80 3.82 22.15
N TYR A 267 13.84 3.14 21.49
CA TYR A 267 12.66 3.76 20.87
C TYR A 267 11.32 3.17 21.30
N ALA A 268 11.28 2.10 22.08
CA ALA A 268 10.03 1.58 22.61
C ALA A 268 9.59 2.36 23.86
N PRO A 269 8.31 2.74 23.98
CA PRO A 269 7.80 3.29 25.24
C PRO A 269 7.91 2.24 26.35
N PRO A 270 8.11 2.64 27.61
CA PRO A 270 8.24 1.71 28.71
C PRO A 270 6.95 0.86 28.86
N SER A 271 7.06 -0.41 28.50
CA SER A 271 5.98 -1.39 28.66
C SER A 271 6.25 -2.22 29.92
N VAL A 272 5.30 -2.19 30.85
CA VAL A 272 5.32 -3.03 32.03
C VAL A 272 4.82 -4.41 31.64
N ILE A 273 5.68 -5.43 31.75
CA ILE A 273 5.25 -6.83 31.66
C ILE A 273 4.61 -7.17 33.01
N VAL A 274 3.30 -7.37 33.02
CA VAL A 274 2.58 -7.93 34.14
C VAL A 274 2.58 -9.46 34.01
N ASN A 275 3.22 -10.14 34.95
CA ASN A 275 3.17 -11.60 35.07
C ASN A 275 1.77 -12.06 35.52
#